data_61e380cc1b5dc8123b8eccf86c712755
#
_entry.id   61e380cc1b5dc8123b8eccf86c712755
#
_cell.length_a   1.000
_cell.length_b   1.000
_cell.length_c   1.000
_cell.angle_alpha   90.00
_cell.angle_beta   90.00
_cell.angle_gamma   90.00
#
_symmetry.space_group_name_H-M   'P 1'
#
loop_
_entity.id
_entity.type
_entity.pdbx_description
1 polymer ?
#
loop_
_entity_poly.entity_id
_entity_poly.type
_entity_poly.pdbx_seq_one_letter_code
_entity_poly.pdbx_strand_id
1 'polypeptide(L)'
;HWVESGRTAQLTQLENAPSGLSWSPDGEHIAFSAHVSEPEPQLVSPPDAPEGADWAEPPRVETRLNHEADGAGVREYGFDHLFVVPVEGGRARQVTSGDYNHSSRPVWTPDGEALIFSANRHDDWERERRDSEIYRVALDSGEITAMTDRFGPAHTPRVSPDGETIAYLGYQDEVQTYQVTELRVMDRDGTDRRTVETGLNRSVEDIAWDEDGEGLYLQYTDEGVIKIAHTGLQGEAVTVAQDVGGTAIGRPYGGGSFSVANGGRLAFNLADPSHPAELATTRRAQDETRQLTDLNGDLLDHRALGQVEEIRYTSSTDGREIHGWVVTPPNFDPDRTYPLMVEIHGGPIS
;
A
#
# COMPACT_ATOMS: atom_id res chain seq x y z
N HIS A 1 -12.24 11.53 -15.50
CA HIS A 1 -11.94 12.91 -15.94
C HIS A 1 -11.24 12.89 -17.29
N TRP A 2 -11.75 13.64 -18.27
CA TRP A 2 -11.12 13.82 -19.58
C TRP A 2 -10.21 15.03 -19.53
N VAL A 3 -8.90 14.81 -19.57
CA VAL A 3 -7.88 15.85 -19.39
C VAL A 3 -8.00 16.96 -20.46
N GLU A 4 -8.21 16.57 -21.72
CA GLU A 4 -8.30 17.54 -22.83
C GLU A 4 -9.52 18.45 -22.75
N SER A 5 -10.66 17.95 -22.31
CA SER A 5 -11.92 18.70 -22.26
C SER A 5 -12.28 19.27 -20.90
N GLY A 6 -11.57 18.85 -19.84
CA GLY A 6 -11.88 19.17 -18.46
C GLY A 6 -13.20 18.58 -17.95
N ARG A 7 -13.82 17.67 -18.71
CA ARG A 7 -15.10 17.06 -18.32
C ARG A 7 -14.87 15.95 -17.30
N THR A 8 -15.82 15.82 -16.39
CA THR A 8 -15.87 14.71 -15.42
C THR A 8 -17.22 14.04 -15.52
N ALA A 9 -17.26 12.70 -15.49
CA ALA A 9 -18.46 11.93 -15.38
C ALA A 9 -18.28 10.80 -14.37
N GLN A 10 -19.36 10.44 -13.70
CA GLN A 10 -19.43 9.29 -12.83
C GLN A 10 -19.62 8.04 -13.70
N LEU A 11 -18.73 7.04 -13.53
CA LEU A 11 -18.77 5.79 -14.31
C LEU A 11 -19.63 4.71 -13.64
N THR A 12 -19.71 4.71 -12.29
CA THR A 12 -20.42 3.69 -11.53
C THR A 12 -21.34 4.31 -10.47
N GLN A 13 -22.33 3.55 -10.04
CA GLN A 13 -23.21 3.87 -8.91
C GLN A 13 -23.16 2.70 -7.92
N LEU A 14 -22.03 2.58 -7.23
CA LEU A 14 -21.80 1.58 -6.20
C LEU A 14 -22.25 2.12 -4.84
N GLU A 15 -22.70 1.23 -3.97
CA GLU A 15 -23.02 1.57 -2.56
C GLU A 15 -21.78 2.00 -1.80
N ASN A 16 -20.69 1.28 -2.02
CA ASN A 16 -19.40 1.54 -1.37
C ASN A 16 -18.37 2.10 -2.35
N ALA A 17 -17.47 2.93 -1.86
CA ALA A 17 -16.44 3.56 -2.66
C ALA A 17 -15.44 2.51 -3.22
N PRO A 18 -15.12 2.55 -4.52
CA PRO A 18 -14.11 1.68 -5.09
C PRO A 18 -12.69 2.07 -4.64
N SER A 19 -11.81 1.08 -4.57
CA SER A 19 -10.40 1.23 -4.24
C SER A 19 -9.52 0.45 -5.24
N GLY A 20 -8.21 0.72 -5.23
CA GLY A 20 -7.24 -0.06 -6.01
C GLY A 20 -7.45 0.00 -7.52
N LEU A 21 -7.82 1.13 -8.09
CA LEU A 21 -8.13 1.27 -9.51
C LEU A 21 -6.94 0.90 -10.39
N SER A 22 -7.20 0.15 -11.46
CA SER A 22 -6.19 -0.29 -12.45
C SER A 22 -6.79 -0.28 -13.86
N TRP A 23 -6.12 0.40 -14.78
CA TRP A 23 -6.51 0.43 -16.19
C TRP A 23 -6.12 -0.86 -16.89
N SER A 24 -6.99 -1.33 -17.81
CA SER A 24 -6.63 -2.41 -18.72
C SER A 24 -5.56 -1.95 -19.72
N PRO A 25 -4.75 -2.88 -20.26
CA PRO A 25 -3.69 -2.54 -21.22
C PRO A 25 -4.19 -1.85 -22.49
N ASP A 26 -5.40 -2.15 -22.94
CA ASP A 26 -6.07 -1.53 -24.09
C ASP A 26 -6.68 -0.16 -23.77
N GLY A 27 -6.76 0.20 -22.47
CA GLY A 27 -7.41 1.44 -22.03
C GLY A 27 -8.93 1.45 -22.10
N GLU A 28 -9.58 0.31 -22.32
CA GLU A 28 -11.04 0.22 -22.49
C GLU A 28 -11.77 -0.11 -21.18
N HIS A 29 -11.07 -0.61 -20.16
CA HIS A 29 -11.65 -1.05 -18.89
C HIS A 29 -10.86 -0.52 -17.68
N ILE A 30 -11.57 -0.46 -16.55
CA ILE A 30 -10.97 -0.21 -15.24
C ILE A 30 -11.36 -1.37 -14.32
N ALA A 31 -10.35 -2.01 -13.71
CA ALA A 31 -10.54 -2.96 -12.62
C ALA A 31 -10.38 -2.25 -11.27
N PHE A 32 -11.12 -2.69 -10.26
CA PHE A 32 -11.07 -2.12 -8.91
C PHE A 32 -11.61 -3.12 -7.88
N SER A 33 -11.38 -2.84 -6.60
CA SER A 33 -12.00 -3.53 -5.47
C SER A 33 -13.12 -2.67 -4.89
N ALA A 34 -14.23 -3.30 -4.48
CA ALA A 34 -15.30 -2.64 -3.74
C ALA A 34 -15.96 -3.62 -2.76
N HIS A 35 -16.41 -3.08 -1.63
CA HIS A 35 -17.17 -3.84 -0.64
C HIS A 35 -18.56 -4.21 -1.17
N VAL A 36 -18.94 -5.46 -0.99
CA VAL A 36 -20.28 -5.99 -1.27
C VAL A 36 -20.91 -6.34 0.06
N SER A 37 -21.89 -5.52 0.47
CA SER A 37 -22.57 -5.68 1.74
C SER A 37 -23.42 -6.94 1.76
N GLU A 38 -23.43 -7.61 2.90
CA GLU A 38 -24.26 -8.78 3.18
C GLU A 38 -25.16 -8.50 4.39
N PRO A 39 -26.32 -9.18 4.49
CA PRO A 39 -27.16 -9.06 5.65
C PRO A 39 -26.43 -9.44 6.95
N GLU A 40 -26.61 -8.64 7.99
CA GLU A 40 -26.09 -8.98 9.32
C GLU A 40 -26.69 -10.30 9.82
N PRO A 41 -25.90 -11.17 10.50
CA PRO A 41 -26.41 -12.39 11.05
C PRO A 41 -27.47 -12.11 12.13
N GLN A 42 -28.56 -12.83 12.05
CA GLN A 42 -29.66 -12.74 13.04
C GLN A 42 -29.82 -14.09 13.75
N LEU A 43 -29.81 -14.09 15.07
CA LEU A 43 -30.10 -15.30 15.86
C LEU A 43 -31.58 -15.64 15.86
N VAL A 44 -32.41 -14.63 15.79
CA VAL A 44 -33.89 -14.74 15.75
C VAL A 44 -34.46 -13.63 14.86
N SER A 45 -35.57 -13.89 14.20
CA SER A 45 -36.33 -12.83 13.53
C SER A 45 -37.26 -12.19 14.58
N PRO A 46 -37.01 -10.95 15.02
CA PRO A 46 -37.94 -10.28 15.93
C PRO A 46 -39.28 -10.05 15.21
N PRO A 47 -40.38 -9.93 15.96
CA PRO A 47 -41.63 -9.53 15.35
C PRO A 47 -41.54 -8.11 14.80
N ASP A 48 -42.37 -7.78 13.83
CA ASP A 48 -42.43 -6.42 13.29
C ASP A 48 -42.84 -5.42 14.39
N ALA A 49 -42.26 -4.22 14.36
CA ALA A 49 -42.64 -3.15 15.27
C ALA A 49 -44.13 -2.78 15.04
N PRO A 50 -44.92 -2.60 16.09
CA PRO A 50 -46.29 -2.08 15.94
C PRO A 50 -46.27 -0.71 15.24
N GLU A 51 -47.33 -0.44 14.48
CA GLU A 51 -47.45 0.83 13.73
C GLU A 51 -47.34 2.04 14.69
N GLY A 52 -46.37 2.93 14.38
CA GLY A 52 -46.08 4.12 15.18
C GLY A 52 -45.25 3.89 16.44
N ALA A 53 -44.73 2.69 16.67
CA ALA A 53 -43.82 2.42 17.78
C ALA A 53 -42.37 2.74 17.38
N ASP A 54 -41.69 3.48 18.27
CA ASP A 54 -40.24 3.72 18.18
C ASP A 54 -39.51 2.62 18.99
N TRP A 55 -39.14 1.56 18.33
CA TRP A 55 -38.38 0.46 18.94
C TRP A 55 -36.89 0.78 18.96
N ALA A 56 -36.26 0.35 20.07
CA ALA A 56 -34.81 0.31 20.08
C ALA A 56 -34.28 -0.60 18.98
N GLU A 57 -33.14 -0.26 18.42
CA GLU A 57 -32.47 -1.12 17.44
C GLU A 57 -32.23 -2.51 18.04
N PRO A 58 -32.36 -3.58 17.23
CA PRO A 58 -32.08 -4.92 17.69
C PRO A 58 -30.61 -5.04 18.12
N PRO A 59 -30.29 -5.99 19.02
CA PRO A 59 -28.91 -6.25 19.38
C PRO A 59 -28.12 -6.70 18.17
N ARG A 60 -26.94 -6.15 17.98
CA ARG A 60 -26.03 -6.56 16.94
C ARG A 60 -25.43 -7.93 17.28
N VAL A 61 -25.35 -8.81 16.30
CA VAL A 61 -24.76 -10.15 16.43
C VAL A 61 -23.44 -10.18 15.67
N GLU A 62 -22.34 -10.39 16.39
CA GLU A 62 -21.03 -10.53 15.79
C GLU A 62 -20.64 -12.01 15.71
N THR A 63 -20.33 -12.46 14.50
CA THR A 63 -19.91 -13.86 14.24
C THR A 63 -18.49 -13.93 13.68
N ARG A 64 -17.86 -12.77 13.43
CA ARG A 64 -16.50 -12.66 12.89
C ARG A 64 -15.51 -12.27 13.97
N LEU A 65 -14.30 -12.83 13.95
CA LEU A 65 -13.21 -12.43 14.84
C LEU A 65 -12.75 -11.00 14.54
N ASN A 66 -12.75 -10.62 13.28
CA ASN A 66 -12.30 -9.33 12.80
C ASN A 66 -13.46 -8.37 12.55
N HIS A 67 -14.27 -8.10 13.57
CA HIS A 67 -15.50 -7.30 13.49
C HIS A 67 -15.30 -5.80 13.73
N GLU A 68 -14.14 -5.39 14.22
CA GLU A 68 -13.86 -3.98 14.56
C GLU A 68 -12.45 -3.59 14.09
N ALA A 69 -12.24 -2.32 13.81
CA ALA A 69 -10.94 -1.76 13.46
C ALA A 69 -10.75 -0.39 14.08
N ASP A 70 -9.55 -0.12 14.59
CA ASP A 70 -9.19 1.18 15.17
C ASP A 70 -9.40 2.31 14.15
N GLY A 71 -10.08 3.35 14.61
CA GLY A 71 -10.40 4.53 13.80
C GLY A 71 -11.56 4.35 12.82
N ALA A 72 -11.93 3.12 12.45
CA ALA A 72 -13.07 2.84 11.57
C ALA A 72 -14.29 2.33 12.34
N GLY A 73 -14.11 1.81 13.58
CA GLY A 73 -15.17 1.23 14.36
C GLY A 73 -15.59 -0.16 13.88
N VAL A 74 -16.86 -0.48 14.03
CA VAL A 74 -17.41 -1.79 13.68
C VAL A 74 -17.48 -1.94 12.17
N ARG A 75 -16.98 -3.05 11.66
CA ARG A 75 -16.95 -3.37 10.22
C ARG A 75 -18.33 -3.78 9.73
N GLU A 76 -18.66 -3.32 8.54
CA GLU A 76 -19.86 -3.76 7.83
C GLU A 76 -19.73 -5.25 7.44
N TYR A 77 -20.87 -5.98 7.49
CA TYR A 77 -20.93 -7.35 6.99
C TYR A 77 -20.85 -7.36 5.45
N GLY A 78 -20.12 -8.32 4.92
CA GLY A 78 -19.86 -8.46 3.50
C GLY A 78 -18.38 -8.71 3.26
N PHE A 79 -17.99 -8.66 2.00
CA PHE A 79 -16.62 -8.92 1.56
C PHE A 79 -16.24 -7.98 0.43
N ASP A 80 -14.95 -7.68 0.35
CA ASP A 80 -14.40 -6.93 -0.76
C ASP A 80 -14.23 -7.84 -1.98
N HIS A 81 -14.72 -7.39 -3.12
CA HIS A 81 -14.63 -8.13 -4.38
C HIS A 81 -14.03 -7.29 -5.49
N LEU A 82 -13.46 -7.97 -6.48
CA LEU A 82 -12.94 -7.33 -7.68
C LEU A 82 -14.06 -7.14 -8.71
N PHE A 83 -14.01 -5.98 -9.35
CA PHE A 83 -14.94 -5.55 -10.39
C PHE A 83 -14.19 -5.06 -11.62
N VAL A 84 -14.86 -5.12 -12.77
CA VAL A 84 -14.41 -4.51 -14.02
C VAL A 84 -15.55 -3.67 -14.60
N VAL A 85 -15.23 -2.45 -15.05
CA VAL A 85 -16.18 -1.53 -15.69
C VAL A 85 -15.59 -0.95 -16.98
N PRO A 86 -16.37 -0.82 -18.08
CA PRO A 86 -15.94 -0.12 -19.27
C PRO A 86 -15.71 1.38 -18.99
N VAL A 87 -14.71 1.99 -19.61
CA VAL A 87 -14.40 3.44 -19.44
C VAL A 87 -15.46 4.35 -20.02
N GLU A 88 -16.25 3.86 -20.96
CA GLU A 88 -17.41 4.58 -21.51
C GLU A 88 -18.62 4.58 -20.54
N GLY A 89 -18.47 3.92 -19.39
CA GLY A 89 -19.52 3.74 -18.40
C GLY A 89 -20.36 2.49 -18.63
N GLY A 90 -21.25 2.22 -17.70
CA GLY A 90 -22.11 1.06 -17.74
C GLY A 90 -22.17 0.33 -16.41
N ARG A 91 -22.61 -0.94 -16.45
CA ARG A 91 -22.69 -1.77 -15.25
C ARG A 91 -21.31 -2.36 -14.93
N ALA A 92 -20.82 -2.10 -13.74
CA ALA A 92 -19.65 -2.81 -13.22
C ALA A 92 -19.97 -4.31 -13.07
N ARG A 93 -19.11 -5.16 -13.59
CA ARG A 93 -19.21 -6.62 -13.48
C ARG A 93 -18.34 -7.09 -12.34
N GLN A 94 -18.92 -7.75 -11.35
CA GLN A 94 -18.19 -8.46 -10.30
C GLN A 94 -17.43 -9.65 -10.90
N VAL A 95 -16.16 -9.79 -10.55
CA VAL A 95 -15.24 -10.80 -11.10
C VAL A 95 -14.95 -11.89 -10.08
N THR A 96 -14.85 -11.53 -8.80
CA THR A 96 -14.62 -12.49 -7.71
C THR A 96 -15.85 -12.60 -6.81
N SER A 97 -15.98 -13.72 -6.10
CA SER A 97 -17.09 -14.02 -5.18
C SER A 97 -16.63 -14.95 -4.07
N GLY A 98 -17.51 -15.22 -3.11
CA GLY A 98 -17.27 -16.08 -1.93
C GLY A 98 -16.89 -15.28 -0.70
N ASP A 99 -16.73 -15.97 0.43
CA ASP A 99 -16.58 -15.41 1.77
C ASP A 99 -15.13 -15.00 2.09
N TYR A 100 -14.50 -14.27 1.15
CA TYR A 100 -13.12 -13.82 1.23
C TYR A 100 -12.97 -12.39 0.76
N ASN A 101 -12.08 -11.64 1.40
CA ASN A 101 -11.75 -10.29 0.99
C ASN A 101 -10.71 -10.25 -0.15
N HIS A 102 -11.05 -9.57 -1.24
CA HIS A 102 -10.19 -9.30 -2.39
C HIS A 102 -9.89 -7.81 -2.48
N SER A 103 -9.38 -7.24 -1.38
CA SER A 103 -9.17 -5.79 -1.21
C SER A 103 -7.87 -5.27 -1.82
N SER A 104 -7.02 -6.15 -2.38
CA SER A 104 -5.78 -5.71 -3.03
C SER A 104 -6.06 -5.03 -4.38
N ARG A 105 -5.18 -4.13 -4.78
CA ARG A 105 -5.22 -3.53 -6.11
C ARG A 105 -5.02 -4.63 -7.16
N PRO A 106 -6.01 -4.87 -8.06
CA PRO A 106 -5.85 -5.83 -9.15
C PRO A 106 -4.86 -5.33 -10.19
N VAL A 107 -4.09 -6.25 -10.76
CA VAL A 107 -3.14 -5.99 -11.84
C VAL A 107 -3.56 -6.79 -13.07
N TRP A 108 -3.68 -6.12 -14.21
CA TRP A 108 -4.02 -6.77 -15.47
C TRP A 108 -2.85 -7.58 -16.00
N THR A 109 -3.15 -8.72 -16.62
CA THR A 109 -2.20 -9.35 -17.54
C THR A 109 -2.10 -8.52 -18.83
N PRO A 110 -0.94 -8.48 -19.53
CA PRO A 110 -0.78 -7.64 -20.72
C PRO A 110 -1.73 -7.96 -21.88
N ASP A 111 -2.22 -9.20 -21.96
CA ASP A 111 -3.26 -9.62 -22.91
C ASP A 111 -4.68 -9.13 -22.53
N GLY A 112 -4.86 -8.61 -21.31
CA GLY A 112 -6.15 -8.16 -20.80
C GLY A 112 -7.12 -9.29 -20.44
N GLU A 113 -6.69 -10.55 -20.45
CA GLU A 113 -7.58 -11.71 -20.27
C GLU A 113 -7.78 -12.09 -18.79
N ALA A 114 -6.89 -11.60 -17.88
CA ALA A 114 -6.97 -11.94 -16.47
C ALA A 114 -6.53 -10.79 -15.56
N LEU A 115 -6.91 -10.91 -14.27
CA LEU A 115 -6.39 -10.08 -13.18
C LEU A 115 -5.54 -10.93 -12.24
N ILE A 116 -4.42 -10.36 -11.81
CA ILE A 116 -3.55 -10.87 -10.74
C ILE A 116 -3.82 -10.05 -9.48
N PHE A 117 -4.00 -10.71 -8.36
CA PHE A 117 -4.31 -10.04 -7.08
C PHE A 117 -3.82 -10.84 -5.89
N SER A 118 -3.76 -10.22 -4.72
CA SER A 118 -3.47 -10.89 -3.45
C SER A 118 -4.73 -11.01 -2.62
N ALA A 119 -4.91 -12.15 -1.99
CA ALA A 119 -5.98 -12.39 -1.03
C ALA A 119 -5.59 -13.49 -0.03
N ASN A 120 -6.23 -13.49 1.13
CA ASN A 120 -6.23 -14.64 2.01
C ASN A 120 -7.54 -15.43 1.76
N ARG A 121 -7.43 -16.58 1.12
CA ARG A 121 -8.56 -17.46 0.76
C ARG A 121 -8.47 -18.83 1.44
N HIS A 122 -7.79 -18.89 2.57
CA HIS A 122 -7.73 -20.07 3.42
C HIS A 122 -8.97 -20.19 4.31
N ASP A 123 -9.35 -21.40 4.70
CA ASP A 123 -10.53 -21.65 5.54
C ASP A 123 -10.46 -20.97 6.91
N ASP A 124 -9.25 -20.73 7.42
CA ASP A 124 -8.97 -20.11 8.72
C ASP A 124 -8.46 -18.67 8.62
N TRP A 125 -8.74 -17.98 7.52
CA TRP A 125 -8.26 -16.62 7.19
C TRP A 125 -8.45 -15.59 8.32
N GLU A 126 -9.47 -15.74 9.15
CA GLU A 126 -9.67 -14.84 10.29
C GLU A 126 -8.64 -15.02 11.41
N ARG A 127 -8.03 -16.21 11.51
CA ARG A 127 -6.99 -16.54 12.51
C ARG A 127 -5.60 -16.34 11.95
N GLU A 128 -5.36 -16.83 10.74
CA GLU A 128 -4.09 -16.70 10.01
C GLU A 128 -4.13 -15.46 9.10
N ARG A 129 -4.33 -14.29 9.70
CA ARG A 129 -4.61 -13.04 9.00
C ARG A 129 -3.51 -12.57 8.04
N ARG A 130 -2.28 -13.03 8.22
CA ARG A 130 -1.13 -12.69 7.39
C ARG A 130 -0.86 -13.71 6.29
N ASP A 131 -1.59 -14.82 6.25
CA ASP A 131 -1.40 -15.88 5.27
C ASP A 131 -2.16 -15.55 3.98
N SER A 132 -1.53 -14.81 3.09
CA SER A 132 -2.10 -14.39 1.81
C SER A 132 -1.30 -14.93 0.64
N GLU A 133 -2.01 -15.23 -0.46
CA GLU A 133 -1.42 -15.76 -1.68
C GLU A 133 -1.70 -14.84 -2.88
N ILE A 134 -0.89 -14.99 -3.92
CA ILE A 134 -1.16 -14.40 -5.22
C ILE A 134 -2.10 -15.31 -5.99
N TYR A 135 -3.15 -14.73 -6.52
CA TYR A 135 -4.16 -15.42 -7.34
C TYR A 135 -4.26 -14.79 -8.72
N ARG A 136 -4.66 -15.62 -9.67
CA ARG A 136 -5.10 -15.21 -11.02
C ARG A 136 -6.58 -15.49 -11.15
N VAL A 137 -7.37 -14.52 -11.66
CA VAL A 137 -8.75 -14.74 -12.08
C VAL A 137 -8.88 -14.52 -13.59
N ALA A 138 -9.37 -15.52 -14.29
CA ALA A 138 -9.67 -15.42 -15.72
C ALA A 138 -10.98 -14.62 -15.92
N LEU A 139 -10.98 -13.63 -16.79
CA LEU A 139 -12.13 -12.73 -16.93
C LEU A 139 -13.29 -13.34 -17.72
N ASP A 140 -13.03 -14.32 -18.57
CA ASP A 140 -14.04 -15.01 -19.36
C ASP A 140 -14.82 -16.04 -18.53
N SER A 141 -14.13 -16.85 -17.74
CA SER A 141 -14.70 -17.95 -16.94
C SER A 141 -14.97 -17.59 -15.49
N GLY A 142 -14.26 -16.59 -14.92
CA GLY A 142 -14.26 -16.31 -13.49
C GLY A 142 -13.48 -17.34 -12.67
N GLU A 143 -12.70 -18.21 -13.30
CA GLU A 143 -11.87 -19.21 -12.61
C GLU A 143 -10.75 -18.52 -11.85
N ILE A 144 -10.64 -18.83 -10.54
CA ILE A 144 -9.61 -18.32 -9.65
C ILE A 144 -8.59 -19.43 -9.39
N THR A 145 -7.33 -19.17 -9.69
CA THR A 145 -6.22 -20.11 -9.50
C THR A 145 -5.18 -19.49 -8.56
N ALA A 146 -4.76 -20.23 -7.52
CA ALA A 146 -3.64 -19.83 -6.67
C ALA A 146 -2.32 -19.98 -7.45
N MET A 147 -1.49 -18.96 -7.38
CA MET A 147 -0.16 -18.92 -8.01
C MET A 147 0.96 -19.11 -7.01
N THR A 148 0.71 -18.90 -5.72
CA THR A 148 1.63 -19.16 -4.62
C THR A 148 0.94 -20.08 -3.59
N ASP A 149 1.71 -20.71 -2.71
CA ASP A 149 1.22 -21.72 -1.77
C ASP A 149 2.09 -21.80 -0.50
N ARG A 150 2.65 -20.66 -0.08
CA ARG A 150 3.57 -20.59 1.05
C ARG A 150 2.88 -20.00 2.27
N PHE A 151 3.14 -20.57 3.46
CA PHE A 151 2.69 -19.96 4.71
C PHE A 151 3.37 -18.60 4.94
N GLY A 152 2.57 -17.54 4.99
CA GLY A 152 2.98 -16.16 5.14
C GLY A 152 2.46 -15.25 4.02
N PRO A 153 2.69 -13.95 4.13
CA PRO A 153 2.15 -13.00 3.17
C PRO A 153 2.80 -13.12 1.79
N ALA A 154 1.96 -13.12 0.76
CA ALA A 154 2.33 -12.82 -0.61
C ALA A 154 1.40 -11.71 -1.12
N HIS A 155 1.95 -10.53 -1.41
CA HIS A 155 1.16 -9.34 -1.74
C HIS A 155 1.84 -8.45 -2.78
N THR A 156 1.17 -7.38 -3.18
CA THR A 156 1.70 -6.36 -4.11
C THR A 156 2.21 -6.94 -5.43
N PRO A 157 1.43 -7.78 -6.13
CA PRO A 157 1.88 -8.34 -7.41
C PRO A 157 2.05 -7.24 -8.47
N ARG A 158 3.04 -7.42 -9.34
CA ARG A 158 3.31 -6.60 -10.52
C ARG A 158 3.73 -7.49 -11.68
N VAL A 159 2.99 -7.43 -12.77
CA VAL A 159 3.34 -8.15 -14.00
C VAL A 159 4.37 -7.35 -14.77
N SER A 160 5.40 -8.01 -15.29
CA SER A 160 6.43 -7.37 -16.12
C SER A 160 5.83 -6.82 -17.42
N PRO A 161 6.46 -5.85 -18.08
CA PRO A 161 5.94 -5.27 -19.32
C PRO A 161 5.74 -6.28 -20.45
N ASP A 162 6.56 -7.33 -20.51
CA ASP A 162 6.43 -8.42 -21.48
C ASP A 162 5.40 -9.49 -21.08
N GLY A 163 4.93 -9.46 -19.82
CA GLY A 163 3.95 -10.40 -19.29
C GLY A 163 4.47 -11.76 -18.87
N GLU A 164 5.78 -11.98 -18.94
CA GLU A 164 6.37 -13.30 -18.69
C GLU A 164 6.72 -13.52 -17.20
N THR A 165 6.93 -12.44 -16.44
CA THR A 165 7.36 -12.50 -15.04
C THR A 165 6.38 -11.73 -14.14
N ILE A 166 6.10 -12.27 -12.95
CA ILE A 166 5.34 -11.60 -11.90
C ILE A 166 6.26 -11.37 -10.72
N ALA A 167 6.48 -10.09 -10.37
CA ALA A 167 7.12 -9.69 -9.13
C ALA A 167 6.08 -9.53 -8.03
N TYR A 168 6.42 -9.89 -6.80
CA TYR A 168 5.57 -9.74 -5.63
C TYR A 168 6.39 -9.60 -4.36
N LEU A 169 5.76 -9.14 -3.30
CA LEU A 169 6.37 -8.98 -1.99
C LEU A 169 5.89 -10.07 -1.03
N GLY A 170 6.73 -10.46 -0.10
CA GLY A 170 6.36 -11.40 0.93
C GLY A 170 7.54 -12.07 1.62
N TYR A 171 7.24 -12.90 2.62
CA TYR A 171 8.22 -13.68 3.37
C TYR A 171 7.63 -15.01 3.82
N GLN A 172 8.46 -16.00 4.12
CA GLN A 172 8.03 -17.20 4.84
C GLN A 172 7.76 -16.83 6.29
N ASP A 173 6.52 -17.00 6.77
CA ASP A 173 6.20 -16.68 8.17
C ASP A 173 6.76 -17.76 9.11
N GLU A 174 7.73 -17.36 9.90
CA GLU A 174 8.35 -18.16 10.96
C GLU A 174 7.77 -17.82 12.34
N VAL A 175 6.61 -17.13 12.36
CA VAL A 175 5.91 -16.69 13.58
C VAL A 175 6.81 -15.83 14.49
N GLN A 176 7.63 -14.97 13.88
CA GLN A 176 8.48 -14.03 14.59
C GLN A 176 7.76 -12.67 14.72
N THR A 177 8.17 -11.90 15.72
CA THR A 177 7.60 -10.54 15.95
C THR A 177 7.93 -9.56 14.84
N TYR A 178 9.05 -9.75 14.15
CA TYR A 178 9.47 -8.98 12.99
C TYR A 178 10.14 -9.89 11.96
N GLN A 179 9.71 -9.75 10.71
CA GLN A 179 10.29 -10.44 9.56
C GLN A 179 10.40 -9.48 8.39
N VAL A 180 11.46 -9.62 7.61
CA VAL A 180 11.73 -8.75 6.47
C VAL A 180 10.89 -9.17 5.28
N THR A 181 10.14 -8.24 4.72
CA THR A 181 9.43 -8.43 3.46
C THR A 181 10.41 -8.38 2.30
N GLU A 182 10.50 -9.45 1.55
CA GLU A 182 11.42 -9.65 0.44
C GLU A 182 10.76 -9.38 -0.91
N LEU A 183 11.56 -8.96 -1.89
CA LEU A 183 11.19 -9.01 -3.29
C LEU A 183 11.30 -10.44 -3.80
N ARG A 184 10.24 -10.92 -4.42
CA ARG A 184 10.16 -12.25 -5.03
C ARG A 184 9.65 -12.15 -6.46
N VAL A 185 10.03 -13.13 -7.27
CA VAL A 185 9.56 -13.26 -8.65
C VAL A 185 9.13 -14.68 -8.95
N MET A 186 8.26 -14.83 -9.92
CA MET A 186 7.83 -16.11 -10.49
C MET A 186 7.51 -15.93 -11.97
N ASP A 187 7.46 -17.03 -12.70
CA ASP A 187 6.97 -17.03 -14.07
C ASP A 187 5.45 -16.74 -14.10
N ARG A 188 4.94 -16.31 -15.24
CA ARG A 188 3.53 -15.93 -15.44
C ARG A 188 2.52 -17.06 -15.13
N ASP A 189 2.96 -18.30 -15.13
CA ASP A 189 2.14 -19.47 -14.78
C ASP A 189 2.26 -19.88 -13.30
N GLY A 190 3.01 -19.11 -12.49
CA GLY A 190 3.24 -19.39 -11.08
C GLY A 190 4.39 -20.36 -10.78
N THR A 191 5.16 -20.76 -11.78
CA THR A 191 6.38 -21.58 -11.60
C THR A 191 7.63 -20.73 -11.37
N ASP A 192 8.78 -21.35 -11.14
CA ASP A 192 10.10 -20.73 -10.90
C ASP A 192 10.11 -19.63 -9.83
N ARG A 193 9.41 -19.86 -8.73
CA ARG A 193 9.33 -18.91 -7.62
C ARG A 193 10.66 -18.78 -6.88
N ARG A 194 11.18 -17.56 -6.78
CA ARG A 194 12.46 -17.30 -6.11
C ARG A 194 12.50 -15.90 -5.47
N THR A 195 13.32 -15.75 -4.45
CA THR A 195 13.69 -14.45 -3.89
C THR A 195 14.71 -13.77 -4.79
N VAL A 196 14.59 -12.45 -4.92
CA VAL A 196 15.61 -11.61 -5.56
C VAL A 196 16.53 -11.07 -4.47
N GLU A 197 17.81 -11.43 -4.57
CA GLU A 197 18.83 -11.01 -3.61
C GLU A 197 19.19 -9.53 -3.83
N THR A 198 18.46 -8.64 -3.17
CA THR A 198 18.60 -7.19 -3.33
C THR A 198 19.77 -6.60 -2.52
N GLY A 199 20.33 -7.36 -1.57
CA GLY A 199 21.29 -6.86 -0.59
C GLY A 199 20.69 -5.94 0.48
N LEU A 200 19.40 -5.63 0.40
CA LEU A 200 18.70 -4.82 1.40
C LEU A 200 18.32 -5.69 2.61
N ASN A 201 18.83 -5.32 3.79
CA ASN A 201 18.36 -5.89 5.05
C ASN A 201 17.21 -5.00 5.60
N ARG A 202 16.21 -4.74 4.79
CA ARG A 202 15.05 -3.89 5.06
C ARG A 202 13.84 -4.44 4.32
N SER A 203 12.66 -4.27 4.90
CA SER A 203 11.41 -4.61 4.22
C SER A 203 11.20 -3.75 2.98
N VAL A 204 10.86 -4.39 1.88
CA VAL A 204 10.38 -3.73 0.66
C VAL A 204 8.89 -3.46 0.83
N GLU A 205 8.46 -2.22 0.56
CA GLU A 205 7.10 -1.73 0.83
C GLU A 205 6.25 -1.60 -0.44
N ASP A 206 6.86 -1.20 -1.55
CA ASP A 206 6.22 -1.12 -2.87
C ASP A 206 7.24 -1.38 -3.98
N ILE A 207 6.74 -1.80 -5.15
CA ILE A 207 7.56 -2.16 -6.31
C ILE A 207 6.94 -1.67 -7.61
N ALA A 208 7.79 -1.33 -8.56
CA ALA A 208 7.40 -1.05 -9.94
C ALA A 208 8.48 -1.55 -10.91
N TRP A 209 8.07 -2.18 -12.00
CA TRP A 209 8.96 -2.58 -13.06
C TRP A 209 9.57 -1.36 -13.77
N ASP A 210 10.80 -1.50 -14.26
CA ASP A 210 11.32 -0.59 -15.27
C ASP A 210 10.70 -0.90 -16.66
N GLU A 211 10.96 -0.04 -17.62
CA GLU A 211 10.29 -0.09 -18.93
C GLU A 211 10.64 -1.35 -19.73
N ASP A 212 11.87 -1.83 -19.60
CA ASP A 212 12.40 -2.98 -20.33
C ASP A 212 12.11 -4.32 -19.63
N GLY A 213 11.61 -4.29 -18.38
CA GLY A 213 11.34 -5.48 -17.59
C GLY A 213 12.59 -6.20 -17.07
N GLU A 214 13.77 -5.58 -17.18
CA GLU A 214 15.03 -6.18 -16.72
C GLU A 214 15.30 -5.90 -15.22
N GLY A 215 14.57 -4.95 -14.62
CA GLY A 215 14.72 -4.56 -13.21
C GLY A 215 13.47 -3.95 -12.60
N LEU A 216 13.58 -3.68 -11.30
CA LEU A 216 12.50 -3.07 -10.50
C LEU A 216 13.00 -1.88 -9.69
N TYR A 217 12.12 -0.92 -9.51
CA TYR A 217 12.24 0.09 -8.47
C TYR A 217 11.54 -0.41 -7.20
N LEU A 218 12.21 -0.20 -6.06
CA LEU A 218 11.78 -0.67 -4.74
C LEU A 218 11.65 0.52 -3.80
N GLN A 219 10.52 0.64 -3.10
CA GLN A 219 10.39 1.55 -1.96
C GLN A 219 10.70 0.79 -0.68
N TYR A 220 11.49 1.39 0.21
CA TYR A 220 11.85 0.80 1.50
C TYR A 220 12.20 1.89 2.52
N THR A 221 12.04 1.59 3.80
CA THR A 221 12.45 2.49 4.89
C THR A 221 13.82 2.06 5.43
N ASP A 222 14.72 3.01 5.53
CA ASP A 222 16.03 2.81 6.14
C ASP A 222 16.41 4.00 7.03
N GLU A 223 16.70 3.72 8.30
CA GLU A 223 17.08 4.72 9.29
C GLU A 223 16.11 5.90 9.43
N GLY A 224 14.81 5.61 9.35
CA GLY A 224 13.73 6.62 9.45
C GLY A 224 13.47 7.42 8.16
N VAL A 225 14.16 7.10 7.07
CA VAL A 225 14.01 7.74 5.77
C VAL A 225 13.44 6.74 4.76
N ILE A 226 12.38 7.10 4.06
CA ILE A 226 11.87 6.31 2.95
C ILE A 226 12.71 6.59 1.71
N LYS A 227 13.19 5.53 1.10
CA LYS A 227 14.09 5.55 -0.06
C LYS A 227 13.48 4.78 -1.22
N ILE A 228 13.89 5.11 -2.44
CA ILE A 228 13.63 4.32 -3.64
C ILE A 228 14.98 3.82 -4.15
N ALA A 229 15.07 2.51 -4.35
CA ALA A 229 16.22 1.88 -5.00
C ALA A 229 15.83 1.25 -6.33
N HIS A 230 16.78 0.96 -7.16
CA HIS A 230 16.64 0.14 -8.37
C HIS A 230 17.52 -1.10 -8.26
N THR A 231 16.98 -2.24 -8.70
CA THR A 231 17.71 -3.52 -8.76
C THR A 231 17.39 -4.26 -10.06
N GLY A 232 18.34 -4.98 -10.61
CA GLY A 232 18.07 -6.03 -11.58
C GLY A 232 17.58 -7.31 -10.88
N LEU A 233 17.13 -8.30 -11.64
CA LEU A 233 16.64 -9.57 -11.08
C LEU A 233 17.75 -10.45 -10.47
N GLN A 234 19.02 -10.05 -10.59
CA GLN A 234 20.20 -10.75 -10.07
C GLN A 234 21.27 -9.80 -9.52
N GLY A 235 20.90 -8.63 -9.03
CA GLY A 235 21.83 -7.61 -8.59
C GLY A 235 21.45 -6.93 -7.28
N GLU A 236 22.44 -6.28 -6.67
CA GLU A 236 22.20 -5.47 -5.48
C GLU A 236 21.38 -4.21 -5.82
N ALA A 237 20.53 -3.81 -4.88
CA ALA A 237 19.74 -2.60 -5.02
C ALA A 237 20.61 -1.34 -4.83
N VAL A 238 20.44 -0.36 -5.71
CA VAL A 238 21.12 0.93 -5.65
C VAL A 238 20.11 2.03 -5.41
N THR A 239 20.27 2.82 -4.34
CA THR A 239 19.38 3.94 -4.02
C THR A 239 19.40 4.99 -5.13
N VAL A 240 18.23 5.41 -5.58
CA VAL A 240 18.03 6.40 -6.65
C VAL A 240 17.31 7.66 -6.18
N ALA A 241 16.56 7.57 -5.08
CA ALA A 241 15.91 8.71 -4.44
C ALA A 241 15.75 8.44 -2.93
N GLN A 242 15.63 9.52 -2.17
CA GLN A 242 15.37 9.50 -0.73
C GLN A 242 14.43 10.64 -0.32
N ASP A 243 14.08 10.70 0.95
CA ASP A 243 13.16 11.69 1.51
C ASP A 243 11.76 11.59 0.87
N VAL A 244 11.36 10.35 0.58
CA VAL A 244 10.02 10.03 0.05
C VAL A 244 9.02 10.02 1.19
N GLY A 245 7.89 10.72 1.07
CA GLY A 245 6.90 10.69 2.14
C GLY A 245 5.99 11.90 2.22
N GLY A 246 5.44 12.11 3.43
CA GLY A 246 4.67 13.30 3.76
C GLY A 246 3.22 13.31 3.29
N THR A 247 2.69 12.18 2.77
CA THR A 247 1.32 12.13 2.25
C THR A 247 0.28 11.66 3.28
N ALA A 248 0.71 11.12 4.42
CA ALA A 248 -0.19 10.66 5.47
C ALA A 248 -0.58 11.81 6.41
N ILE A 249 -1.86 12.21 6.40
CA ILE A 249 -2.40 13.20 7.31
C ILE A 249 -2.37 12.62 8.74
N GLY A 250 -1.80 13.40 9.69
CA GLY A 250 -1.65 12.97 11.09
C GLY A 250 -0.40 12.12 11.37
N ARG A 251 0.25 11.61 10.34
CA ARG A 251 1.56 10.95 10.39
C ARG A 251 2.42 11.43 9.23
N PRO A 252 2.86 12.69 9.22
CA PRO A 252 3.53 13.31 8.08
C PRO A 252 4.88 12.68 7.70
N TYR A 253 5.45 11.87 8.58
CA TYR A 253 6.62 11.04 8.34
C TYR A 253 6.30 9.73 7.60
N GLY A 254 5.02 9.37 7.51
CA GLY A 254 4.56 8.16 6.82
C GLY A 254 3.96 8.49 5.46
N GLY A 255 3.66 7.44 4.75
CA GLY A 255 3.14 7.54 3.40
C GLY A 255 4.24 7.97 2.43
N GLY A 256 3.90 7.97 1.22
CA GLY A 256 4.79 8.26 0.11
C GLY A 256 4.46 7.30 -1.02
N SER A 257 4.62 7.77 -2.22
CA SER A 257 4.40 6.96 -3.39
C SER A 257 5.32 7.43 -4.51
N PHE A 258 5.55 6.55 -5.44
CA PHE A 258 6.29 6.87 -6.64
C PHE A 258 5.62 6.28 -7.88
N SER A 259 5.97 6.80 -9.01
CA SER A 259 5.63 6.24 -10.32
C SER A 259 6.84 6.27 -11.23
N VAL A 260 6.89 5.32 -12.13
CA VAL A 260 7.96 5.15 -13.12
C VAL A 260 7.40 5.46 -14.49
N ALA A 261 8.09 6.31 -15.23
CA ALA A 261 7.81 6.60 -16.63
C ALA A 261 8.93 6.07 -17.52
N ASN A 262 8.65 6.02 -18.80
CA ASN A 262 9.61 5.58 -19.81
C ASN A 262 10.95 6.33 -19.70
N GLY A 263 12.04 5.62 -19.93
CA GLY A 263 13.40 6.12 -19.79
C GLY A 263 13.87 6.25 -18.34
N GLY A 264 13.25 5.51 -17.40
CA GLY A 264 13.67 5.43 -16.01
C GLY A 264 13.49 6.73 -15.22
N ARG A 265 12.55 7.57 -15.63
CA ARG A 265 12.18 8.77 -14.88
C ARG A 265 11.21 8.42 -13.77
N LEU A 266 11.51 8.88 -12.57
CA LEU A 266 10.65 8.76 -11.38
C LEU A 266 9.93 10.07 -11.12
N ALA A 267 8.68 9.98 -10.68
CA ALA A 267 7.97 11.03 -9.97
C ALA A 267 7.59 10.49 -8.60
N PHE A 268 7.77 11.27 -7.54
CA PHE A 268 7.53 10.84 -6.18
C PHE A 268 7.19 12.02 -5.26
N ASN A 269 6.64 11.72 -4.09
CA ASN A 269 6.40 12.70 -3.04
C ASN A 269 7.70 12.92 -2.27
N LEU A 270 8.17 14.16 -2.26
CA LEU A 270 9.36 14.59 -1.52
C LEU A 270 8.93 15.33 -0.26
N ALA A 271 9.45 14.92 0.90
CA ALA A 271 9.19 15.59 2.17
C ALA A 271 10.41 15.51 3.08
N ASP A 272 10.62 16.54 3.87
CA ASP A 272 11.62 16.56 4.93
C ASP A 272 10.98 17.03 6.26
N PRO A 273 11.69 17.00 7.38
CA PRO A 273 11.14 17.43 8.68
C PRO A 273 10.63 18.89 8.73
N SER A 274 11.01 19.72 7.75
CA SER A 274 10.63 21.14 7.68
C SER A 274 9.62 21.43 6.58
N HIS A 275 9.43 20.49 5.62
CA HIS A 275 8.56 20.68 4.46
C HIS A 275 7.62 19.49 4.28
N PRO A 276 6.30 19.73 4.25
CA PRO A 276 5.31 18.74 3.84
C PRO A 276 5.55 18.26 2.41
N ALA A 277 4.81 17.22 1.99
CA ALA A 277 5.00 16.61 0.70
C ALA A 277 4.86 17.61 -0.47
N GLU A 278 5.88 17.61 -1.30
CA GLU A 278 5.94 18.25 -2.60
C GLU A 278 6.11 17.17 -3.69
N LEU A 279 5.81 17.50 -4.93
CA LEU A 279 6.09 16.61 -6.05
C LEU A 279 7.53 16.81 -6.53
N ALA A 280 8.26 15.72 -6.66
CA ALA A 280 9.63 15.72 -7.18
C ALA A 280 9.83 14.71 -8.31
N THR A 281 10.89 14.87 -9.07
CA THR A 281 11.31 13.95 -10.13
C THR A 281 12.81 13.75 -10.12
N THR A 282 13.23 12.55 -10.47
CA THR A 282 14.64 12.19 -10.71
C THR A 282 14.74 11.14 -11.81
N ARG A 283 15.95 10.82 -12.23
CA ARG A 283 16.28 9.64 -13.04
C ARG A 283 17.27 8.76 -12.30
N ARG A 284 17.38 7.51 -12.74
CA ARG A 284 18.30 6.50 -12.20
C ARG A 284 19.68 7.10 -11.92
N ALA A 285 20.06 7.20 -10.64
CA ALA A 285 21.41 7.41 -10.08
C ALA A 285 22.32 8.54 -10.68
N GLN A 286 21.89 9.31 -11.64
CA GLN A 286 22.73 10.28 -12.34
C GLN A 286 22.18 11.71 -12.36
N ASP A 287 20.90 11.86 -12.11
CA ASP A 287 20.23 13.16 -12.09
C ASP A 287 20.01 13.62 -10.65
N GLU A 288 20.19 14.90 -10.39
CA GLU A 288 19.77 15.51 -9.14
C GLU A 288 18.24 15.46 -9.02
N THR A 289 17.75 15.20 -7.81
CA THR A 289 16.31 15.34 -7.50
C THR A 289 15.87 16.77 -7.77
N ARG A 290 14.83 16.93 -8.58
CA ARG A 290 14.23 18.22 -8.87
C ARG A 290 12.82 18.29 -8.31
N GLN A 291 12.60 19.20 -7.38
CA GLN A 291 11.26 19.56 -6.90
C GLN A 291 10.47 20.24 -8.02
N LEU A 292 9.20 19.85 -8.18
CA LEU A 292 8.30 20.33 -9.24
C LEU A 292 7.23 21.28 -8.73
N THR A 293 6.87 21.19 -7.45
CA THR A 293 5.85 22.01 -6.80
C THR A 293 6.43 22.73 -5.60
N ASP A 294 5.79 23.80 -5.19
CA ASP A 294 6.06 24.57 -3.98
C ASP A 294 4.70 25.00 -3.39
N LEU A 295 4.00 24.01 -2.82
CA LEU A 295 2.62 24.16 -2.35
C LEU A 295 2.53 24.85 -0.98
N ASN A 296 3.64 24.85 -0.23
CA ASN A 296 3.68 25.33 1.14
C ASN A 296 4.60 26.53 1.37
N GLY A 297 5.33 26.98 0.34
CA GLY A 297 6.33 28.05 0.44
C GLY A 297 5.74 29.38 0.90
N ASP A 298 4.54 29.72 0.48
CA ASP A 298 3.83 30.95 0.88
C ASP A 298 3.58 31.04 2.40
N LEU A 299 3.50 29.89 3.08
CA LEU A 299 3.39 29.80 4.54
C LEU A 299 4.75 29.62 5.21
N LEU A 300 5.54 28.68 4.73
CA LEU A 300 6.75 28.20 5.43
C LEU A 300 7.90 29.18 5.34
N ASP A 301 8.07 29.89 4.21
CA ASP A 301 9.09 30.93 4.00
C ASP A 301 8.98 32.11 4.98
N HIS A 302 7.82 32.26 5.60
CA HIS A 302 7.54 33.30 6.60
C HIS A 302 7.51 32.79 8.04
N ARG A 303 8.01 31.55 8.30
CA ARG A 303 8.02 30.92 9.63
C ARG A 303 9.44 30.57 10.04
N ALA A 304 9.75 30.84 11.29
CA ALA A 304 10.94 30.29 11.91
C ALA A 304 10.58 28.88 12.41
N LEU A 305 11.15 27.86 11.81
CA LEU A 305 10.99 26.47 12.22
C LEU A 305 12.13 26.04 13.16
N GLY A 306 11.89 25.00 13.95
CA GLY A 306 12.92 24.31 14.72
C GLY A 306 13.89 23.58 13.80
N GLN A 307 15.07 23.32 14.28
CA GLN A 307 16.04 22.48 13.56
C GLN A 307 15.93 21.04 14.03
N VAL A 308 16.06 20.11 13.10
CA VAL A 308 16.05 18.67 13.37
C VAL A 308 17.48 18.15 13.21
N GLU A 309 17.98 17.50 14.24
CA GLU A 309 19.31 16.89 14.29
C GLU A 309 19.17 15.39 14.57
N GLU A 310 19.77 14.57 13.72
CA GLU A 310 19.91 13.14 13.97
C GLU A 310 20.96 12.88 15.05
N ILE A 311 20.62 12.05 16.02
CA ILE A 311 21.53 11.69 17.10
C ILE A 311 21.68 10.18 17.22
N ARG A 312 22.88 9.76 17.63
CA ARG A 312 23.16 8.37 18.00
C ARG A 312 23.86 8.33 19.34
N TYR A 313 23.40 7.48 20.23
CA TYR A 313 24.01 7.33 21.54
C TYR A 313 23.94 5.87 22.03
N THR A 314 24.86 5.51 22.94
CA THR A 314 24.89 4.16 23.46
C THR A 314 23.99 4.03 24.68
N SER A 315 23.11 3.03 24.66
CA SER A 315 22.27 2.64 25.80
C SER A 315 23.14 2.26 27.00
N SER A 316 22.87 2.89 28.14
CA SER A 316 23.58 2.58 29.38
C SER A 316 23.23 1.24 29.99
N THR A 317 22.12 0.60 29.51
CA THR A 317 21.61 -0.66 30.05
C THR A 317 22.24 -1.86 29.37
N ASP A 318 22.35 -1.87 28.05
CA ASP A 318 22.74 -3.04 27.26
C ASP A 318 23.82 -2.74 26.20
N GLY A 319 24.28 -1.50 26.09
CA GLY A 319 25.31 -1.10 25.17
C GLY A 319 24.91 -0.98 23.71
N ARG A 320 23.62 -1.11 23.40
CA ARG A 320 23.10 -0.93 22.03
C ARG A 320 23.18 0.53 21.62
N GLU A 321 23.41 0.75 20.34
CA GLU A 321 23.26 2.06 19.74
C GLU A 321 21.76 2.40 19.63
N ILE A 322 21.40 3.57 20.13
CA ILE A 322 20.05 4.14 20.02
C ILE A 322 20.10 5.26 19.00
N HIS A 323 19.19 5.19 18.05
CA HIS A 323 19.00 6.18 17.02
C HIS A 323 17.79 7.06 17.35
N GLY A 324 17.91 8.36 17.17
CA GLY A 324 16.84 9.30 17.45
C GLY A 324 17.07 10.67 16.82
N TRP A 325 16.14 11.56 17.04
CA TRP A 325 16.18 12.94 16.53
C TRP A 325 15.93 13.92 17.65
N VAL A 326 16.64 15.05 17.64
CA VAL A 326 16.40 16.19 18.50
C VAL A 326 15.79 17.30 17.65
N VAL A 327 14.64 17.80 18.07
CA VAL A 327 14.01 18.98 17.47
C VAL A 327 14.18 20.15 18.41
N THR A 328 14.97 21.13 18.02
CA THR A 328 15.17 22.35 18.80
C THR A 328 14.06 23.37 18.49
N PRO A 329 13.68 24.25 19.47
CA PRO A 329 12.73 25.32 19.20
C PRO A 329 13.27 26.32 18.17
N PRO A 330 12.42 27.09 17.50
CA PRO A 330 12.87 28.21 16.69
C PRO A 330 13.73 29.18 17.49
N ASN A 331 14.82 29.67 16.88
CA ASN A 331 15.79 30.55 17.52
C ASN A 331 16.44 29.94 18.80
N PHE A 332 16.75 28.66 18.72
CA PHE A 332 17.42 27.93 19.80
C PHE A 332 18.73 28.62 20.21
N ASP A 333 18.89 28.81 21.52
CA ASP A 333 20.08 29.35 22.13
C ASP A 333 20.76 28.28 22.99
N PRO A 334 21.93 27.78 22.63
CA PRO A 334 22.58 26.68 23.34
C PRO A 334 23.03 27.06 24.80
N ASP A 335 23.07 28.33 25.12
CA ASP A 335 23.42 28.82 26.47
C ASP A 335 22.20 28.85 27.43
N ARG A 336 21.02 28.51 26.92
CA ARG A 336 19.79 28.47 27.71
C ARG A 336 19.33 27.03 27.98
N THR A 337 18.64 26.86 29.10
CA THR A 337 18.00 25.59 29.43
C THR A 337 16.53 25.58 28.94
N TYR A 338 16.13 24.49 28.30
CA TYR A 338 14.79 24.27 27.81
C TYR A 338 14.16 23.04 28.45
N PRO A 339 12.81 23.00 28.60
CA PRO A 339 12.13 21.75 28.94
C PRO A 339 12.37 20.70 27.86
N LEU A 340 12.60 19.45 28.29
CA LEU A 340 12.72 18.32 27.38
C LEU A 340 11.37 17.60 27.29
N MET A 341 10.89 17.40 26.07
CA MET A 341 9.80 16.49 25.77
C MET A 341 10.39 15.27 25.04
N VAL A 342 10.12 14.09 25.57
CA VAL A 342 10.56 12.81 24.96
C VAL A 342 9.35 12.13 24.39
N GLU A 343 9.39 11.85 23.10
CA GLU A 343 8.41 11.03 22.41
C GLU A 343 9.04 9.68 22.01
N ILE A 344 8.38 8.60 22.37
CA ILE A 344 8.84 7.24 22.08
C ILE A 344 7.74 6.57 21.25
N HIS A 345 8.08 6.13 20.05
CA HIS A 345 7.12 5.46 19.18
C HIS A 345 6.59 4.15 19.79
N GLY A 346 5.40 3.77 19.37
CA GLY A 346 4.79 2.51 19.75
C GLY A 346 5.53 1.30 19.15
N GLY A 347 5.08 0.12 19.50
CA GLY A 347 5.66 -1.15 19.05
C GLY A 347 5.40 -2.24 20.09
N PRO A 348 6.06 -3.41 19.99
CA PRO A 348 7.12 -3.79 19.04
C PRO A 348 6.59 -4.35 17.72
N ILE A 349 5.28 -4.53 17.59
CA ILE A 349 4.63 -5.10 16.40
C ILE A 349 3.75 -4.02 15.79
N SER A 350 4.16 -3.48 14.68
CA SER A 350 3.38 -2.48 13.94
C SER A 350 3.57 -2.66 12.45
#